data_b3c5a4bed6b7a170aa981a4394a9c6d8
#
_entry.id   b3c5a4bed6b7a170aa981a4394a9c6d8
#
_cell.length_a   1.000
_cell.length_b   1.000
_cell.length_c   1.000
_cell.angle_alpha   90.00
_cell.angle_beta   90.00
_cell.angle_gamma   90.00
#
_symmetry.space_group_name_H-M   'P 1'
#
loop_
_entity.id
_entity.type
_entity.pdbx_description
1 polymer ?
#
loop_
_entity_poly.entity_id
_entity_poly.type
_entity_poly.pdbx_seq_one_letter_code
_entity_poly.pdbx_strand_id
1 'polypeptide(L)'
;EDILQMDIEHDPHDRGIFIATVNAVMASLGLCCGTVHCRTEGPELCAQDMLNYLEINYPDVKRIALVGFQPSLLEMLSKSKYDVRVMDLNPNNIGQLKFGIRVEDGTAMKEEIRDSYAELILCTGSTLCNGSIIDYLDLDKDVLFFGTTASGAAPLLGLKRVCFADKYE
;
A
#
# COMPACT_ATOMS: atom_id res chain seq x y z
N GLU A 1 -8.53 21.20 -17.00
CA GLU A 1 -7.16 21.56 -16.56
C GLU A 1 -6.15 20.73 -17.34
N ASP A 2 -5.06 21.36 -17.73
CA ASP A 2 -3.98 20.65 -18.40
C ASP A 2 -3.14 19.91 -17.36
N ILE A 3 -3.17 18.60 -17.40
CA ILE A 3 -2.50 17.73 -16.44
C ILE A 3 -0.97 17.97 -16.42
N LEU A 4 -0.40 18.45 -17.52
CA LEU A 4 1.03 18.74 -17.62
C LEU A 4 1.42 20.05 -16.89
N GLN A 5 0.45 20.84 -16.45
CA GLN A 5 0.66 22.09 -15.72
C GLN A 5 0.37 21.96 -14.22
N MET A 6 -0.01 20.76 -13.77
CA MET A 6 -0.27 20.50 -12.35
C MET A 6 1.00 20.55 -11.52
N ASP A 7 0.90 21.13 -10.32
CA ASP A 7 1.99 21.15 -9.34
C ASP A 7 2.05 19.84 -8.54
N ILE A 8 2.52 18.79 -9.21
CA ILE A 8 2.63 17.45 -8.59
C ILE A 8 3.72 17.38 -7.51
N GLU A 9 4.59 18.35 -7.42
CA GLU A 9 5.68 18.40 -6.45
C GLU A 9 5.20 18.92 -5.09
N HIS A 10 4.40 19.99 -5.09
CA HIS A 10 4.02 20.67 -3.85
C HIS A 10 2.54 20.53 -3.49
N ASP A 11 1.65 20.25 -4.46
CA ASP A 11 0.22 20.09 -4.22
C ASP A 11 -0.22 18.60 -4.20
N PRO A 12 -0.59 18.06 -3.01
CA PRO A 12 -1.08 16.67 -2.92
C PRO A 12 -2.38 16.41 -3.71
N HIS A 13 -3.22 17.44 -3.93
CA HIS A 13 -4.44 17.32 -4.71
C HIS A 13 -4.10 17.13 -6.19
N ASP A 14 -3.27 17.99 -6.75
CA ASP A 14 -2.76 17.89 -8.11
C ASP A 14 -2.05 16.55 -8.34
N ARG A 15 -1.23 16.15 -7.40
CA ARG A 15 -0.57 14.83 -7.43
C ARG A 15 -1.59 13.68 -7.46
N GLY A 16 -2.65 13.75 -6.66
CA GLY A 16 -3.73 12.77 -6.66
C GLY A 16 -4.43 12.66 -8.01
N ILE A 17 -4.76 13.80 -8.65
CA ILE A 17 -5.35 13.86 -9.99
C ILE A 17 -4.39 13.28 -11.05
N PHE A 18 -3.11 13.65 -10.97
CA PHE A 18 -2.08 13.13 -11.87
C PHE A 18 -1.99 11.61 -11.80
N ILE A 19 -1.90 11.03 -10.59
CA ILE A 19 -1.83 9.58 -10.39
C ILE A 19 -3.10 8.88 -10.88
N ALA A 20 -4.27 9.47 -10.64
CA ALA A 20 -5.54 8.93 -11.15
C ALA A 20 -5.56 8.92 -12.70
N THR A 21 -5.03 9.97 -13.32
CA THR A 21 -4.91 10.05 -14.78
C THR A 21 -3.92 9.03 -15.33
N VAL A 22 -2.76 8.87 -14.67
CA VAL A 22 -1.80 7.80 -15.04
C VAL A 22 -2.48 6.44 -14.99
N ASN A 23 -3.22 6.13 -13.92
CA ASN A 23 -3.94 4.86 -13.81
C ASN A 23 -4.95 4.68 -14.96
N ALA A 24 -5.73 5.72 -15.30
CA ALA A 24 -6.72 5.67 -16.36
C ALA A 24 -6.07 5.45 -17.75
N VAL A 25 -5.00 6.17 -18.04
CA VAL A 25 -4.25 6.05 -19.29
C VAL A 25 -3.61 4.66 -19.41
N MET A 26 -2.92 4.20 -18.37
CA MET A 26 -2.26 2.90 -18.37
C MET A 26 -3.27 1.75 -18.55
N ALA A 27 -4.43 1.85 -17.88
CA ALA A 27 -5.51 0.89 -18.04
C ALA A 27 -6.09 0.90 -19.47
N SER A 28 -6.33 2.09 -20.04
CA SER A 28 -6.85 2.22 -21.41
C SER A 28 -5.91 1.67 -22.47
N LEU A 29 -4.62 1.68 -22.21
CA LEU A 29 -3.59 1.11 -23.07
C LEU A 29 -3.33 -0.39 -22.82
N GLY A 30 -4.02 -1.00 -21.84
CA GLY A 30 -3.80 -2.39 -21.45
C GLY A 30 -2.44 -2.64 -20.78
N LEU A 31 -1.81 -1.61 -20.23
CA LEU A 31 -0.49 -1.67 -19.61
C LEU A 31 -0.53 -1.91 -18.08
N CYS A 32 -1.71 -1.85 -17.49
CA CYS A 32 -1.93 -2.24 -16.09
C CYS A 32 -3.34 -2.79 -15.89
N CYS A 33 -3.56 -3.46 -14.76
CA CYS A 33 -4.86 -3.97 -14.32
C CYS A 33 -5.11 -3.59 -12.85
N GLY A 34 -6.32 -3.91 -12.34
CA GLY A 34 -6.67 -3.66 -10.95
C GLY A 34 -6.70 -2.17 -10.59
N THR A 35 -7.24 -1.32 -11.49
CA THR A 35 -7.45 0.12 -11.26
C THR A 35 -8.79 0.41 -10.60
N VAL A 36 -9.66 -0.59 -10.47
CA VAL A 36 -10.96 -0.53 -9.80
C VAL A 36 -10.87 -1.22 -8.44
N HIS A 37 -11.51 -0.64 -7.43
CA HIS A 37 -11.55 -1.25 -6.11
C HIS A 37 -12.39 -2.53 -6.10
N CYS A 38 -11.92 -3.53 -5.37
CA CYS A 38 -12.71 -4.69 -5.01
C CYS A 38 -13.96 -4.25 -4.21
N ARG A 39 -15.09 -4.94 -4.44
CA ARG A 39 -16.41 -4.60 -3.90
C ARG A 39 -16.92 -5.67 -2.96
N THR A 40 -17.92 -5.32 -2.18
CA THR A 40 -18.60 -6.25 -1.25
C THR A 40 -17.63 -6.98 -0.33
N GLU A 41 -17.46 -8.28 -0.47
CA GLU A 41 -16.52 -9.15 0.27
C GLU A 41 -15.11 -9.20 -0.38
N GLY A 42 -14.92 -8.46 -1.47
CA GLY A 42 -13.67 -8.46 -2.22
C GLY A 42 -12.44 -8.06 -1.41
N PRO A 43 -12.50 -7.05 -0.52
CA PRO A 43 -11.37 -6.70 0.34
C PRO A 43 -10.89 -7.83 1.24
N GLU A 44 -11.80 -8.64 1.80
CA GLU A 44 -11.51 -9.79 2.65
C GLU A 44 -10.90 -10.93 1.84
N LEU A 45 -11.47 -11.21 0.67
CA LEU A 45 -10.94 -12.22 -0.26
C LEU A 45 -9.56 -11.82 -0.79
N CYS A 46 -9.37 -10.55 -1.14
CA CYS A 46 -8.07 -9.99 -1.55
C CYS A 46 -7.04 -10.12 -0.43
N ALA A 47 -7.44 -9.89 0.83
CA ALA A 47 -6.56 -10.07 1.99
C ALA A 47 -6.15 -11.54 2.17
N GLN A 48 -7.07 -12.48 1.94
CA GLN A 48 -6.74 -13.91 2.00
C GLN A 48 -5.78 -14.34 0.88
N ASP A 49 -5.96 -13.82 -0.34
CA ASP A 49 -5.01 -14.04 -1.44
C ASP A 49 -3.63 -13.44 -1.11
N MET A 50 -3.59 -12.28 -0.44
CA MET A 50 -2.34 -11.68 0.04
C MET A 50 -1.66 -12.59 1.07
N LEU A 51 -2.39 -13.16 2.02
CA LEU A 51 -1.81 -14.10 2.99
C LEU A 51 -1.18 -15.29 2.29
N ASN A 52 -1.91 -15.92 1.36
CA ASN A 52 -1.41 -17.06 0.58
C ASN A 52 -0.14 -16.68 -0.20
N TYR A 53 -0.12 -15.49 -0.79
CA TYR A 53 1.06 -14.97 -1.50
C TYR A 53 2.26 -14.81 -0.57
N LEU A 54 2.05 -14.25 0.61
CA LEU A 54 3.11 -14.06 1.61
C LEU A 54 3.66 -15.39 2.12
N GLU A 55 2.81 -16.35 2.41
CA GLU A 55 3.24 -17.68 2.89
C GLU A 55 4.08 -18.46 1.87
N ILE A 56 3.76 -18.30 0.58
CA ILE A 56 4.48 -18.97 -0.51
C ILE A 56 5.79 -18.27 -0.84
N ASN A 57 5.78 -16.93 -0.93
CA ASN A 57 6.92 -16.19 -1.45
C ASN A 57 7.86 -15.65 -0.36
N TYR A 58 7.38 -15.59 0.90
CA TYR A 58 8.11 -15.04 2.06
C TYR A 58 7.99 -15.94 3.29
N PRO A 59 8.31 -17.25 3.15
CA PRO A 59 8.08 -18.24 4.22
C PRO A 59 8.85 -17.96 5.51
N ASP A 60 10.01 -17.32 5.40
CA ASP A 60 10.95 -17.05 6.50
C ASP A 60 10.71 -15.69 7.18
N VAL A 61 9.93 -14.81 6.58
CA VAL A 61 9.58 -13.51 7.17
C VAL A 61 8.74 -13.71 8.42
N LYS A 62 9.07 -12.93 9.45
CA LYS A 62 8.37 -12.93 10.74
C LYS A 62 7.75 -11.59 11.07
N ARG A 63 8.42 -10.48 10.71
CA ARG A 63 8.00 -9.12 11.06
C ARG A 63 7.61 -8.35 9.81
N ILE A 64 6.36 -7.93 9.78
CA ILE A 64 5.77 -7.17 8.69
C ILE A 64 5.37 -5.77 9.16
N ALA A 65 5.79 -4.75 8.43
CA ALA A 65 5.23 -3.41 8.56
C ALA A 65 4.09 -3.22 7.56
N LEU A 66 2.92 -2.80 8.05
CA LEU A 66 1.81 -2.35 7.22
C LEU A 66 1.80 -0.81 7.19
N VAL A 67 2.10 -0.24 6.05
CA VAL A 67 2.09 1.22 5.81
C VAL A 67 0.76 1.61 5.20
N GLY A 68 -0.02 2.42 5.95
CA GLY A 68 -1.40 2.76 5.65
C GLY A 68 -2.39 1.73 6.20
N PHE A 69 -3.28 2.19 7.07
CA PHE A 69 -4.31 1.34 7.66
C PHE A 69 -5.32 0.89 6.60
N GLN A 70 -5.30 -0.39 6.28
CA GLN A 70 -6.29 -1.06 5.45
C GLN A 70 -6.95 -2.17 6.31
N PRO A 71 -8.25 -2.04 6.62
CA PRO A 71 -8.92 -2.89 7.60
C PRO A 71 -8.78 -4.38 7.35
N SER A 72 -9.12 -4.85 6.14
CA SER A 72 -9.12 -6.29 5.83
C SER A 72 -7.71 -6.88 5.83
N LEU A 73 -6.69 -6.14 5.37
CA LEU A 73 -5.29 -6.58 5.47
C LEU A 73 -4.83 -6.64 6.92
N LEU A 74 -5.12 -5.62 7.73
CA LEU A 74 -4.72 -5.64 9.13
C LEU A 74 -5.43 -6.74 9.92
N GLU A 75 -6.73 -6.97 9.65
CA GLU A 75 -7.47 -8.06 10.27
C GLU A 75 -6.89 -9.42 9.92
N MET A 76 -6.59 -9.66 8.65
CA MET A 76 -5.95 -10.89 8.18
C MET A 76 -4.58 -11.08 8.85
N LEU A 77 -3.74 -10.05 8.83
CA LEU A 77 -2.41 -10.10 9.43
C LEU A 77 -2.47 -10.34 10.96
N SER A 78 -3.44 -9.74 11.66
CA SER A 78 -3.61 -9.92 13.11
C SER A 78 -3.94 -11.37 13.52
N LYS A 79 -4.47 -12.15 12.59
CA LYS A 79 -4.82 -13.57 12.78
C LYS A 79 -3.76 -14.53 12.23
N SER A 80 -2.72 -13.99 11.62
CA SER A 80 -1.65 -14.75 10.96
C SER A 80 -0.50 -15.09 11.92
N LYS A 81 0.53 -15.75 11.38
CA LYS A 81 1.78 -16.06 12.10
C LYS A 81 2.74 -14.87 12.26
N TYR A 82 2.46 -13.75 11.58
CA TYR A 82 3.37 -12.62 11.52
C TYR A 82 3.25 -11.72 12.74
N ASP A 83 4.37 -11.20 13.21
CA ASP A 83 4.41 -10.06 14.11
C ASP A 83 4.23 -8.79 13.25
N VAL A 84 3.24 -7.96 13.59
CA VAL A 84 2.78 -6.89 12.71
C VAL A 84 2.77 -5.55 13.45
N ARG A 85 3.39 -4.56 12.85
CA ARG A 85 3.20 -3.16 13.20
C ARG A 85 2.50 -2.43 12.05
N VAL A 86 1.55 -1.58 12.38
CA VAL A 86 0.80 -0.78 11.39
C VAL A 86 0.99 0.70 11.70
N MET A 87 1.25 1.48 10.68
CA MET A 87 1.35 2.94 10.78
C MET A 87 0.45 3.64 9.75
N ASP A 88 -0.04 4.80 10.13
CA ASP A 88 -0.92 5.62 9.29
C ASP A 88 -0.58 7.11 9.48
N LEU A 89 -0.97 7.94 8.51
CA LEU A 89 -0.87 9.40 8.58
C LEU A 89 -2.20 10.06 8.98
N ASN A 90 -3.31 9.31 8.95
CA ASN A 90 -4.61 9.84 9.33
C ASN A 90 -4.72 9.94 10.86
N PRO A 91 -4.87 11.16 11.43
CA PRO A 91 -4.95 11.34 12.88
C PRO A 91 -6.12 10.62 13.53
N ASN A 92 -7.17 10.31 12.78
CA ASN A 92 -8.32 9.54 13.29
C ASN A 92 -8.00 8.05 13.48
N ASN A 93 -6.95 7.54 12.85
CA ASN A 93 -6.51 6.15 13.01
C ASN A 93 -5.39 6.03 14.06
N ILE A 94 -4.52 7.04 14.14
CA ILE A 94 -3.34 7.04 15.03
C ILE A 94 -3.76 6.84 16.47
N GLY A 95 -3.10 5.91 17.18
CA GLY A 95 -3.35 5.58 18.57
C GLY A 95 -4.53 4.63 18.79
N GLN A 96 -5.37 4.40 17.77
CA GLN A 96 -6.50 3.47 17.87
C GLN A 96 -6.01 2.02 17.94
N LEU A 97 -6.73 1.21 18.73
CA LEU A 97 -6.54 -0.24 18.74
C LEU A 97 -7.48 -0.87 17.69
N LYS A 98 -6.91 -1.50 16.68
CA LYS A 98 -7.64 -2.17 15.60
C LYS A 98 -7.22 -3.64 15.53
N PHE A 99 -8.16 -4.55 15.64
CA PHE A 99 -7.89 -6.00 15.63
C PHE A 99 -6.80 -6.43 16.63
N GLY A 100 -6.72 -5.75 17.78
CA GLY A 100 -5.70 -6.01 18.81
C GLY A 100 -4.33 -5.35 18.55
N ILE A 101 -4.14 -4.65 17.43
CA ILE A 101 -2.91 -3.95 17.07
C ILE A 101 -3.13 -2.45 17.17
N ARG A 102 -2.19 -1.72 17.77
CA ARG A 102 -2.23 -0.25 17.84
C ARG A 102 -1.73 0.35 16.53
N VAL A 103 -2.51 1.26 15.96
CA VAL A 103 -2.08 2.05 14.79
C VAL A 103 -1.09 3.12 15.25
N GLU A 104 0.11 3.11 14.73
CA GLU A 104 1.19 4.01 15.09
C GLU A 104 1.23 5.24 14.17
N ASP A 105 1.83 6.32 14.66
CA ASP A 105 2.04 7.54 13.88
C ASP A 105 3.14 7.31 12.84
N GLY A 106 2.74 7.30 11.57
CA GLY A 106 3.66 7.08 10.46
C GLY A 106 4.70 8.20 10.27
N THR A 107 4.49 9.38 10.86
CA THR A 107 5.49 10.43 10.86
C THR A 107 6.55 10.19 11.95
N ALA A 108 6.11 9.82 13.15
CA ALA A 108 7.00 9.66 14.30
C ALA A 108 7.76 8.33 14.31
N MET A 109 7.11 7.25 13.83
CA MET A 109 7.61 5.88 13.96
C MET A 109 8.19 5.29 12.66
N LYS A 110 8.14 6.05 11.57
CA LYS A 110 8.53 5.59 10.24
C LYS A 110 9.92 4.95 10.20
N GLU A 111 10.93 5.66 10.68
CA GLU A 111 12.32 5.21 10.60
C GLU A 111 12.56 3.94 11.43
N GLU A 112 12.04 3.91 12.66
CA GLU A 112 12.18 2.73 13.52
C GLU A 112 11.51 1.49 12.89
N ILE A 113 10.26 1.66 12.40
CA ILE A 113 9.49 0.55 11.83
C ILE A 113 10.11 0.10 10.51
N ARG A 114 10.43 1.05 9.62
CA ARG A 114 11.01 0.75 8.30
C ARG A 114 12.38 0.10 8.42
N ASP A 115 13.28 0.70 9.19
CA ASP A 115 14.69 0.37 9.14
C ASP A 115 15.07 -0.74 10.13
N SER A 116 14.50 -0.70 11.34
CA SER A 116 14.92 -1.60 12.43
C SER A 116 13.97 -2.78 12.66
N TYR A 117 12.66 -2.58 12.46
CA TYR A 117 11.68 -3.61 12.78
C TYR A 117 11.35 -4.52 11.59
N ALA A 118 10.96 -3.94 10.45
CA ALA A 118 10.40 -4.67 9.34
C ALA A 118 11.43 -5.54 8.59
N GLU A 119 11.06 -6.78 8.35
CA GLU A 119 11.72 -7.68 7.40
C GLU A 119 11.06 -7.60 6.01
N LEU A 120 9.77 -7.28 5.98
CA LEU A 120 8.98 -7.04 4.78
C LEU A 120 8.03 -5.86 5.03
N ILE A 121 7.85 -5.03 4.03
CA ILE A 121 6.93 -3.89 4.09
C ILE A 121 5.77 -4.09 3.11
N LEU A 122 4.54 -4.01 3.62
CA LEU A 122 3.33 -3.86 2.81
C LEU A 122 2.98 -2.38 2.78
N CYS A 123 3.11 -1.73 1.63
CA CYS A 123 2.98 -0.29 1.48
C CYS A 123 1.76 0.08 0.63
N THR A 124 0.89 0.94 1.15
CA THR A 124 -0.25 1.43 0.37
C THR A 124 0.18 2.29 -0.81
N GLY A 125 -0.47 2.11 -1.96
CA GLY A 125 -0.29 2.98 -3.12
C GLY A 125 -0.62 4.45 -2.86
N SER A 126 -1.36 4.78 -1.79
CA SER A 126 -1.66 6.17 -1.39
C SER A 126 -0.42 6.99 -1.06
N THR A 127 0.72 6.34 -0.78
CA THR A 127 2.03 6.99 -0.62
C THR A 127 2.48 7.75 -1.87
N LEU A 128 2.00 7.37 -3.05
CA LEU A 128 2.18 8.14 -4.29
C LEU A 128 1.51 9.52 -4.21
N CYS A 129 0.26 9.57 -3.72
CA CYS A 129 -0.51 10.81 -3.69
C CYS A 129 0.00 11.80 -2.63
N ASN A 130 0.46 11.30 -1.48
CA ASN A 130 0.98 12.17 -0.41
C ASN A 130 2.50 12.42 -0.50
N GLY A 131 3.18 11.80 -1.49
CA GLY A 131 4.61 11.96 -1.73
C GLY A 131 5.52 11.13 -0.81
N SER A 132 4.99 10.41 0.17
CA SER A 132 5.82 9.62 1.09
C SER A 132 6.40 8.33 0.49
N ILE A 133 6.07 8.02 -0.77
CA ILE A 133 6.60 6.83 -1.45
C ILE A 133 8.12 6.80 -1.48
N ILE A 134 8.78 7.96 -1.56
CA ILE A 134 10.24 8.08 -1.57
C ILE A 134 10.90 7.44 -0.36
N ASP A 135 10.20 7.36 0.76
CA ASP A 135 10.68 6.71 1.98
C ASP A 135 10.72 5.17 1.88
N TYR A 136 10.11 4.60 0.84
CA TYR A 136 9.94 3.15 0.64
C TYR A 136 10.56 2.66 -0.67
N LEU A 137 11.37 3.50 -1.31
CA LEU A 137 12.15 3.14 -2.50
C LEU A 137 13.58 2.78 -2.09
N ASP A 138 14.24 1.96 -2.91
CA ASP A 138 15.66 1.61 -2.80
C ASP A 138 16.10 1.10 -1.41
N LEU A 139 15.20 0.42 -0.70
CA LEU A 139 15.52 -0.22 0.57
C LEU A 139 16.22 -1.57 0.35
N ASP A 140 16.98 -2.00 1.35
CA ASP A 140 17.66 -3.30 1.39
C ASP A 140 16.73 -4.50 1.70
N LYS A 141 15.43 -4.26 1.68
CA LYS A 141 14.36 -5.23 1.93
C LYS A 141 13.22 -5.07 0.93
N ASP A 142 12.42 -6.11 0.78
CA ASP A 142 11.28 -6.08 -0.13
C ASP A 142 10.17 -5.15 0.39
N VAL A 143 9.67 -4.32 -0.53
CA VAL A 143 8.47 -3.50 -0.34
C VAL A 143 7.43 -3.96 -1.35
N LEU A 144 6.28 -4.45 -0.86
CA LEU A 144 5.14 -4.83 -1.67
C LEU A 144 4.10 -3.74 -1.63
N PHE A 145 3.89 -3.10 -2.75
CA PHE A 145 2.86 -2.07 -2.87
C PHE A 145 1.48 -2.70 -3.11
N PHE A 146 0.47 -2.23 -2.40
CA PHE A 146 -0.90 -2.70 -2.57
C PHE A 146 -1.87 -1.55 -2.87
N GLY A 147 -3.07 -1.92 -3.32
CA GLY A 147 -4.14 -1.00 -3.63
C GLY A 147 -4.13 -0.51 -5.08
N THR A 148 -5.25 0.08 -5.48
CA THR A 148 -5.52 0.51 -6.86
C THR A 148 -4.76 1.77 -7.25
N THR A 149 -4.39 2.61 -6.27
CA THR A 149 -3.66 3.87 -6.52
C THR A 149 -2.32 3.63 -7.22
N ALA A 150 -1.63 2.53 -6.92
CA ALA A 150 -0.35 2.21 -7.52
C ALA A 150 -0.43 1.45 -8.87
N SER A 151 -1.63 1.18 -9.40
CA SER A 151 -1.81 0.28 -10.54
C SER A 151 -1.05 0.71 -11.79
N GLY A 152 -1.18 1.97 -12.18
CA GLY A 152 -0.50 2.51 -13.36
C GLY A 152 0.94 2.93 -13.07
N ALA A 153 1.21 3.43 -11.87
CA ALA A 153 2.56 3.87 -11.50
C ALA A 153 3.53 2.69 -11.28
N ALA A 154 3.04 1.56 -10.78
CA ALA A 154 3.90 0.43 -10.46
C ALA A 154 4.73 -0.08 -11.67
N PRO A 155 4.15 -0.38 -12.84
CA PRO A 155 4.94 -0.80 -14.00
C PRO A 155 5.89 0.29 -14.53
N LEU A 156 5.52 1.58 -14.38
CA LEU A 156 6.36 2.70 -14.83
C LEU A 156 7.60 2.89 -13.93
N LEU A 157 7.43 2.67 -12.63
CA LEU A 157 8.47 2.89 -11.63
C LEU A 157 9.20 1.60 -11.21
N GLY A 158 8.85 0.46 -11.81
CA GLY A 158 9.43 -0.84 -11.44
C GLY A 158 9.06 -1.29 -10.02
N LEU A 159 7.91 -0.84 -9.48
CA LEU A 159 7.48 -1.20 -8.14
C LEU A 159 6.89 -2.61 -8.12
N LYS A 160 7.22 -3.36 -7.08
CA LYS A 160 6.61 -4.68 -6.83
C LYS A 160 5.22 -4.50 -6.24
N ARG A 161 4.21 -4.46 -7.10
CA ARG A 161 2.81 -4.36 -6.68
C ARG A 161 2.18 -5.74 -6.55
N VAL A 162 1.54 -5.98 -5.40
CA VAL A 162 0.74 -7.18 -5.13
C VAL A 162 -0.65 -6.72 -4.72
N CYS A 163 -1.61 -6.91 -5.60
CA CYS A 163 -3.01 -6.55 -5.37
C CYS A 163 -3.89 -7.45 -6.23
N PHE A 164 -4.92 -8.02 -5.65
CA PHE A 164 -5.82 -8.97 -6.30
C PHE A 164 -7.19 -8.35 -6.58
N ALA A 165 -7.28 -7.01 -6.63
CA ALA A 165 -8.54 -6.30 -6.85
C ALA A 165 -9.24 -6.71 -8.15
N ASP A 166 -8.47 -6.98 -9.21
CA ASP A 166 -8.97 -7.44 -10.51
C ASP A 166 -9.72 -8.76 -10.47
N LYS A 167 -9.55 -9.57 -9.42
CA LYS A 167 -10.33 -10.79 -9.21
C LYS A 167 -11.70 -10.52 -8.58
N TYR A 168 -11.90 -9.35 -7.97
CA TYR A 168 -13.02 -9.04 -7.09
C TYR A 168 -13.69 -7.69 -7.40
N GLU A 169 -13.63 -7.25 -8.64
CA GLU A 169 -14.25 -6.02 -9.15
C GLU A 169 -15.79 -6.08 -9.20
#